data_8ca23dbbef79e825a5751601b37c5ebf
#
_entry.id   8ca23dbbef79e825a5751601b37c5ebf
#
_cell.length_a   1.000
_cell.length_b   1.000
_cell.length_c   1.000
_cell.angle_alpha   90.00
_cell.angle_beta   90.00
_cell.angle_gamma   90.00
#
_symmetry.space_group_name_H-M   'P 1'
#
loop_
_entity.id
_entity.type
_entity.pdbx_description
1 polymer ?
#
loop_
_entity_poly.entity_id
_entity_poly.type
_entity_poly.pdbx_seq_one_letter_code
_entity_poly.pdbx_strand_id
1 'polypeptide(L)'
;MNRRLRLIMLCVMVAFTPASAQTPDLATIAKATGMPEIPGLKMVWLAPWGDVSKAHPWRNIIVHQTEGPAGSARYGAQEQAKNPTRRGVTVWVETDGTVYWSVAENLVPTHGDGANRNDSKFIDNGPTFHQVIGSNSIGVEFAGNYPDVTRGATEAQIAAWKVLVKVLRARYDIPLERVYAHDWIDFKDARYCEGCALATLARQGGP
;
A
#
# COMPACT_ATOMS: atom_id res chain seq x y z
N MET A 1 38.30 50.18 -54.59
CA MET A 1 38.82 49.52 -53.37
C MET A 1 37.60 49.22 -52.48
N ASN A 2 36.98 48.00 -52.61
CA ASN A 2 35.82 47.61 -51.83
C ASN A 2 36.22 46.66 -50.68
N ARG A 3 36.22 47.14 -49.45
CA ARG A 3 36.40 46.34 -48.27
C ARG A 3 35.07 45.70 -47.88
N ARG A 4 34.93 44.39 -48.07
CA ARG A 4 33.78 43.59 -47.57
C ARG A 4 33.99 43.31 -46.10
N LEU A 5 33.16 43.87 -45.24
CA LEU A 5 33.08 43.58 -43.83
C LEU A 5 32.39 42.21 -43.67
N ARG A 6 33.07 41.19 -43.12
CA ARG A 6 32.51 39.90 -42.78
C ARG A 6 32.02 39.99 -41.33
N LEU A 7 30.70 39.94 -41.18
CA LEU A 7 30.04 39.81 -39.84
C LEU A 7 30.13 38.34 -39.43
N ILE A 8 30.89 38.04 -38.38
CA ILE A 8 30.96 36.71 -37.77
C ILE A 8 29.87 36.66 -36.71
N MET A 9 28.83 35.91 -36.99
CA MET A 9 27.72 35.66 -36.06
C MET A 9 28.13 34.56 -35.08
N LEU A 10 28.44 34.87 -33.84
CA LEU A 10 28.80 33.94 -32.81
C LEU A 10 27.51 33.34 -32.24
N CYS A 11 27.15 32.09 -32.64
CA CYS A 11 26.06 31.34 -32.06
C CYS A 11 26.51 30.80 -30.68
N VAL A 12 26.05 31.41 -29.62
CA VAL A 12 26.17 30.87 -28.26
C VAL A 12 25.13 29.77 -28.08
N MET A 13 25.53 28.52 -28.17
CA MET A 13 24.67 27.41 -27.78
C MET A 13 24.63 27.34 -26.25
N VAL A 14 23.51 27.72 -25.65
CA VAL A 14 23.19 27.48 -24.25
C VAL A 14 22.79 26.03 -24.13
N ALA A 15 23.68 25.19 -23.61
CA ALA A 15 23.36 23.81 -23.29
C ALA A 15 22.44 23.80 -22.06
N PHE A 16 21.15 23.54 -22.29
CA PHE A 16 20.23 23.21 -21.21
C PHE A 16 20.54 21.79 -20.75
N THR A 17 21.25 21.64 -19.63
CA THR A 17 21.28 20.38 -18.90
C THR A 17 19.91 20.18 -18.27
N PRO A 18 19.17 19.10 -18.60
CA PRO A 18 17.91 18.82 -17.90
C PRO A 18 18.26 18.60 -16.43
N ALA A 19 17.64 19.39 -15.54
CA ALA A 19 17.71 19.13 -14.11
C ALA A 19 17.20 17.70 -13.86
N SER A 20 18.08 16.83 -13.38
CA SER A 20 17.68 15.50 -12.93
C SER A 20 16.65 15.68 -11.82
N ALA A 21 15.39 15.36 -12.09
CA ALA A 21 14.35 15.36 -11.08
C ALA A 21 14.76 14.35 -10.00
N GLN A 22 15.16 14.83 -8.85
CA GLN A 22 15.58 14.01 -7.73
C GLN A 22 14.35 13.24 -7.24
N THR A 23 14.42 11.90 -7.21
CA THR A 23 13.34 11.06 -6.67
C THR A 23 13.02 11.51 -5.23
N PRO A 24 11.75 11.85 -4.91
CA PRO A 24 11.40 12.27 -3.56
C PRO A 24 11.79 11.20 -2.54
N ASP A 25 12.32 11.62 -1.40
CA ASP A 25 12.60 10.70 -0.30
C ASP A 25 11.30 10.22 0.37
N LEU A 26 11.41 9.13 1.14
CA LEU A 26 10.27 8.51 1.81
C LEU A 26 9.57 9.48 2.79
N ALA A 27 10.31 10.36 3.45
CA ALA A 27 9.74 11.31 4.40
C ALA A 27 8.87 12.37 3.69
N THR A 28 9.32 12.82 2.53
CA THR A 28 8.56 13.72 1.66
C THR A 28 7.29 13.05 1.14
N ILE A 29 7.39 11.80 0.65
CA ILE A 29 6.24 11.02 0.18
C ILE A 29 5.24 10.81 1.33
N ALA A 30 5.71 10.44 2.50
CA ALA A 30 4.86 10.19 3.66
C ALA A 30 4.04 11.41 4.11
N LYS A 31 4.48 12.62 3.82
CA LYS A 31 3.79 13.89 4.13
C LYS A 31 2.97 14.45 2.97
N ALA A 32 3.02 13.81 1.80
CA ALA A 32 2.32 14.29 0.63
C ALA A 32 0.79 14.30 0.83
N THR A 33 0.12 15.17 0.09
CA THR A 33 -1.34 15.24 -0.02
C THR A 33 -1.76 15.06 -1.47
N GLY A 34 -3.06 14.82 -1.70
CA GLY A 34 -3.59 14.60 -3.05
C GLY A 34 -3.30 13.20 -3.58
N MET A 35 -2.77 13.13 -4.78
CA MET A 35 -2.49 11.88 -5.49
C MET A 35 -1.00 11.82 -5.88
N PRO A 36 -0.09 11.72 -4.92
CA PRO A 36 1.34 11.80 -5.20
C PRO A 36 1.81 10.62 -6.06
N GLU A 37 2.82 10.85 -6.87
CA GLU A 37 3.59 9.77 -7.47
C GLU A 37 4.45 9.12 -6.38
N ILE A 38 4.37 7.79 -6.26
CA ILE A 38 5.19 7.00 -5.35
C ILE A 38 6.14 6.16 -6.18
N PRO A 39 7.43 6.48 -6.21
CA PRO A 39 8.41 5.74 -7.01
C PRO A 39 8.39 4.24 -6.70
N GLY A 40 8.33 3.43 -7.75
CA GLY A 40 8.24 1.98 -7.64
C GLY A 40 6.83 1.42 -7.43
N LEU A 41 5.79 2.27 -7.38
CA LEU A 41 4.39 1.82 -7.35
C LEU A 41 3.62 2.31 -8.57
N LYS A 42 2.78 1.44 -9.10
CA LYS A 42 1.70 1.81 -10.03
C LYS A 42 0.46 2.17 -9.22
N MET A 43 0.30 3.46 -8.89
CA MET A 43 -0.84 3.92 -8.10
C MET A 43 -2.06 4.21 -8.95
N VAL A 44 -3.23 3.76 -8.50
CA VAL A 44 -4.55 4.18 -8.99
C VAL A 44 -5.32 4.80 -7.82
N TRP A 45 -5.46 6.10 -7.86
CA TRP A 45 -6.13 6.86 -6.83
C TRP A 45 -7.63 6.95 -7.12
N LEU A 46 -8.44 6.30 -6.29
CA LEU A 46 -9.91 6.44 -6.28
C LEU A 46 -10.36 7.46 -5.21
N ALA A 47 -9.46 7.76 -4.27
CA ALA A 47 -9.58 8.84 -3.31
C ALA A 47 -8.20 9.47 -3.04
N PRO A 48 -8.10 10.77 -2.77
CA PRO A 48 -6.82 11.43 -2.48
C PRO A 48 -6.35 11.17 -1.05
N TRP A 49 -5.07 11.32 -0.81
CA TRP A 49 -4.51 11.51 0.52
C TRP A 49 -4.85 12.91 1.04
N GLY A 50 -5.28 12.98 2.29
CA GLY A 50 -5.48 14.23 3.01
C GLY A 50 -4.21 14.73 3.70
N ASP A 51 -4.38 15.72 4.56
CA ASP A 51 -3.36 16.16 5.51
C ASP A 51 -3.14 15.03 6.54
N VAL A 52 -1.93 14.50 6.61
CA VAL A 52 -1.59 13.38 7.48
C VAL A 52 -1.88 13.68 8.96
N SER A 53 -1.84 14.94 9.39
CA SER A 53 -2.19 15.34 10.77
C SER A 53 -3.68 15.19 11.08
N LYS A 54 -4.52 15.06 10.04
CA LYS A 54 -5.98 14.87 10.11
C LYS A 54 -6.41 13.50 9.59
N ALA A 55 -5.45 12.68 9.13
CA ALA A 55 -5.70 11.31 8.74
C ALA A 55 -6.14 10.47 9.94
N HIS A 56 -6.73 9.31 9.65
CA HIS A 56 -7.09 8.39 10.72
C HIS A 56 -5.82 7.90 11.45
N PRO A 57 -5.79 7.88 12.79
CA PRO A 57 -4.60 7.48 13.55
C PRO A 57 -4.44 5.95 13.56
N TRP A 58 -4.21 5.35 12.42
CA TRP A 58 -3.92 3.92 12.32
C TRP A 58 -2.64 3.56 13.06
N ARG A 59 -2.67 2.46 13.79
CA ARG A 59 -1.55 1.94 14.58
C ARG A 59 -1.02 0.63 14.07
N ASN A 60 -1.75 -0.01 13.16
CA ASN A 60 -1.42 -1.33 12.62
C ASN A 60 -1.70 -1.37 11.13
N ILE A 61 -1.04 -2.31 10.46
CA ILE A 61 -1.37 -2.73 9.10
C ILE A 61 -1.86 -4.17 9.18
N ILE A 62 -3.01 -4.48 8.54
CA ILE A 62 -3.52 -5.84 8.42
C ILE A 62 -3.51 -6.24 6.95
N VAL A 63 -2.86 -7.36 6.64
CA VAL A 63 -2.73 -7.90 5.29
C VAL A 63 -3.79 -8.98 5.07
N HIS A 64 -4.55 -8.80 3.98
CA HIS A 64 -5.62 -9.69 3.53
C HIS A 64 -5.35 -10.25 2.14
N GLN A 65 -6.09 -11.27 1.75
CA GLN A 65 -6.09 -11.85 0.41
C GLN A 65 -7.52 -12.15 -0.05
N THR A 66 -7.86 -11.78 -1.30
CA THR A 66 -9.24 -11.82 -1.81
C THR A 66 -9.82 -13.23 -2.01
N GLU A 67 -8.98 -14.27 -2.08
CA GLU A 67 -9.35 -15.60 -2.56
C GLU A 67 -10.02 -15.55 -3.96
N GLY A 68 -9.65 -14.55 -4.76
CA GLY A 68 -10.22 -14.25 -6.06
C GLY A 68 -9.19 -14.23 -7.19
N PRO A 69 -9.66 -14.30 -8.45
CA PRO A 69 -8.80 -14.23 -9.62
C PRO A 69 -8.18 -12.86 -9.80
N ALA A 70 -7.30 -12.74 -10.79
CA ALA A 70 -6.85 -11.45 -11.31
C ALA A 70 -8.05 -10.55 -11.64
N GLY A 71 -7.99 -9.29 -11.25
CA GLY A 71 -9.10 -8.33 -11.33
C GLY A 71 -9.93 -8.21 -10.05
N SER A 72 -9.80 -9.14 -9.09
CA SER A 72 -10.58 -9.11 -7.85
C SER A 72 -10.26 -7.92 -6.95
N ALA A 73 -8.98 -7.52 -6.83
CA ALA A 73 -8.59 -6.34 -6.06
C ALA A 73 -9.08 -5.05 -6.74
N ARG A 74 -8.95 -4.93 -8.06
CA ARG A 74 -9.49 -3.80 -8.81
C ARG A 74 -11.00 -3.65 -8.60
N TYR A 75 -11.74 -4.76 -8.74
CA TYR A 75 -13.19 -4.75 -8.51
C TYR A 75 -13.53 -4.35 -7.07
N GLY A 76 -12.86 -4.96 -6.07
CA GLY A 76 -13.04 -4.62 -4.67
C GLY A 76 -12.77 -3.15 -4.36
N ALA A 77 -11.68 -2.59 -4.89
CA ALA A 77 -11.34 -1.18 -4.76
C ALA A 77 -12.42 -0.24 -5.31
N GLN A 78 -12.94 -0.53 -6.51
CA GLN A 78 -13.99 0.26 -7.14
C GLN A 78 -15.30 0.21 -6.35
N GLU A 79 -15.68 -0.97 -5.86
CA GLU A 79 -16.87 -1.11 -5.00
C GLU A 79 -16.67 -0.43 -3.63
N GLN A 80 -15.44 -0.46 -3.09
CA GLN A 80 -15.11 0.25 -1.85
C GLN A 80 -15.20 1.76 -2.02
N ALA A 81 -14.72 2.29 -3.13
CA ALA A 81 -14.80 3.73 -3.43
C ALA A 81 -16.25 4.22 -3.58
N LYS A 82 -17.16 3.40 -4.11
CA LYS A 82 -18.59 3.72 -4.20
C LYS A 82 -19.30 3.74 -2.84
N ASN A 83 -18.84 2.91 -1.91
CA ASN A 83 -19.37 2.83 -0.55
C ASN A 83 -18.23 2.74 0.46
N PRO A 84 -17.62 3.86 0.85
CA PRO A 84 -16.38 3.90 1.64
C PRO A 84 -16.46 3.24 3.02
N THR A 85 -17.64 3.15 3.60
CA THR A 85 -17.86 2.59 4.94
C THR A 85 -18.28 1.12 4.93
N ARG A 86 -18.43 0.51 3.74
CA ARG A 86 -18.73 -0.92 3.64
C ARG A 86 -17.61 -1.78 4.23
N ARG A 87 -17.91 -3.04 4.49
CA ARG A 87 -16.88 -4.04 4.82
C ARG A 87 -15.87 -4.15 3.67
N GLY A 88 -14.60 -4.07 3.99
CA GLY A 88 -13.47 -4.10 3.05
C GLY A 88 -12.29 -3.30 3.58
N VAL A 89 -11.37 -2.92 2.72
CA VAL A 89 -10.09 -2.31 3.09
C VAL A 89 -9.85 -0.98 2.36
N THR A 90 -8.83 -0.25 2.82
CA THR A 90 -8.44 1.03 2.19
C THR A 90 -7.58 0.81 0.95
N VAL A 91 -6.70 -0.17 0.97
CA VAL A 91 -5.66 -0.39 -0.06
C VAL A 91 -5.83 -1.78 -0.68
N TRP A 92 -5.75 -1.83 -2.02
CA TRP A 92 -5.92 -3.07 -2.78
C TRP A 92 -4.74 -3.24 -3.73
N VAL A 93 -4.20 -4.44 -3.84
CA VAL A 93 -3.03 -4.74 -4.67
C VAL A 93 -3.39 -5.85 -5.66
N GLU A 94 -3.38 -5.51 -6.94
CA GLU A 94 -3.70 -6.42 -8.02
C GLU A 94 -2.53 -7.36 -8.34
N THR A 95 -2.80 -8.45 -9.03
CA THR A 95 -1.80 -9.48 -9.40
C THR A 95 -0.63 -8.94 -10.22
N ASP A 96 -0.81 -7.84 -10.95
CA ASP A 96 0.23 -7.14 -11.70
C ASP A 96 1.01 -6.09 -10.87
N GLY A 97 0.74 -6.02 -9.56
CA GLY A 97 1.34 -5.06 -8.65
C GLY A 97 0.70 -3.66 -8.65
N THR A 98 -0.37 -3.44 -9.42
CA THR A 98 -1.11 -2.17 -9.38
C THR A 98 -1.76 -1.98 -8.02
N VAL A 99 -1.54 -0.82 -7.40
CA VAL A 99 -2.05 -0.46 -6.08
C VAL A 99 -3.19 0.53 -6.22
N TYR A 100 -4.35 0.19 -5.68
CA TYR A 100 -5.53 1.05 -5.62
C TYR A 100 -5.70 1.61 -4.21
N TRP A 101 -5.86 2.93 -4.12
CA TRP A 101 -6.26 3.61 -2.90
C TRP A 101 -7.73 3.98 -2.99
N SER A 102 -8.59 3.34 -2.19
CA SER A 102 -10.04 3.32 -2.45
C SER A 102 -10.88 4.28 -1.63
N VAL A 103 -10.39 4.75 -0.47
CA VAL A 103 -11.16 5.62 0.43
C VAL A 103 -10.30 6.76 1.00
N ALA A 104 -10.96 7.84 1.39
CA ALA A 104 -10.29 8.95 2.06
C ALA A 104 -9.76 8.51 3.44
N GLU A 105 -8.61 9.03 3.83
CA GLU A 105 -7.86 8.60 5.02
C GLU A 105 -8.58 8.82 6.36
N ASN A 106 -9.56 9.70 6.41
CA ASN A 106 -10.38 9.93 7.59
C ASN A 106 -11.54 8.93 7.73
N LEU A 107 -11.68 7.99 6.80
CA LEU A 107 -12.68 6.93 6.82
C LEU A 107 -12.02 5.59 7.11
N VAL A 108 -12.74 4.74 7.82
CA VAL A 108 -12.26 3.41 8.22
C VAL A 108 -13.22 2.36 7.69
N PRO A 109 -12.87 1.65 6.63
CA PRO A 109 -13.58 0.46 6.22
C PRO A 109 -13.52 -0.62 7.32
N THR A 110 -14.56 -1.39 7.48
CA THR A 110 -14.59 -2.48 8.46
C THR A 110 -13.96 -3.73 7.87
N HIS A 111 -12.83 -4.19 8.43
CA HIS A 111 -12.08 -5.33 7.90
C HIS A 111 -11.46 -6.21 8.97
N GLY A 112 -11.92 -6.47 10.02
CA GLY A 112 -11.39 -7.33 11.08
C GLY A 112 -11.96 -6.88 12.40
N ASP A 113 -12.53 -7.79 13.14
CA ASP A 113 -13.16 -7.48 14.42
C ASP A 113 -12.22 -7.67 15.61
N GLY A 114 -11.05 -8.32 15.39
CA GLY A 114 -10.06 -8.60 16.44
C GLY A 114 -10.61 -9.50 17.52
N ALA A 115 -11.73 -10.15 17.28
CA ALA A 115 -12.37 -11.03 18.24
C ALA A 115 -11.62 -12.35 18.41
N ASN A 116 -10.63 -12.58 17.58
CA ASN A 116 -9.74 -13.71 17.62
C ASN A 116 -10.48 -15.03 17.81
N ARG A 117 -11.33 -15.36 16.86
CA ARG A 117 -12.16 -16.57 16.86
C ARG A 117 -11.32 -17.84 16.69
N ASN A 118 -10.23 -17.98 17.43
CA ASN A 118 -9.19 -18.81 16.96
C ASN A 118 -8.68 -19.86 17.87
N ASP A 119 -8.27 -20.86 17.16
CA ASP A 119 -7.33 -21.86 17.59
C ASP A 119 -5.99 -21.16 17.95
N SER A 120 -5.57 -21.25 19.20
CA SER A 120 -4.31 -20.73 19.72
C SER A 120 -3.06 -21.24 18.98
N LYS A 121 -3.20 -22.18 18.05
CA LYS A 121 -2.09 -22.66 17.19
C LYS A 121 -1.49 -21.58 16.31
N PHE A 122 -2.30 -20.61 15.88
CA PHE A 122 -1.91 -19.66 14.85
C PHE A 122 -1.66 -18.26 15.42
N ILE A 123 -2.12 -17.99 16.64
CA ILE A 123 -2.16 -16.65 17.18
C ILE A 123 -1.71 -16.63 18.63
N ASP A 124 -0.73 -15.80 18.92
CA ASP A 124 -0.53 -15.30 20.27
C ASP A 124 -1.65 -14.31 20.59
N ASN A 125 -2.66 -14.79 21.30
CA ASN A 125 -3.81 -14.00 21.71
C ASN A 125 -3.44 -12.82 22.62
N GLY A 126 -2.31 -12.86 23.30
CA GLY A 126 -1.92 -11.84 24.26
C GLY A 126 -1.80 -10.45 23.64
N PRO A 127 -0.97 -10.23 22.60
CA PRO A 127 -0.73 -8.90 22.04
C PRO A 127 -1.78 -8.45 21.03
N THR A 128 -2.64 -9.35 20.51
CA THR A 128 -3.56 -9.03 19.41
C THR A 128 -5.04 -9.04 19.80
N PHE A 129 -5.42 -9.87 20.76
CA PHE A 129 -6.82 -10.04 21.15
C PHE A 129 -7.45 -8.73 21.61
N HIS A 130 -8.48 -8.28 20.90
CA HIS A 130 -9.14 -6.98 21.06
C HIS A 130 -8.22 -5.74 20.99
N GLN A 131 -6.92 -5.94 20.66
CA GLN A 131 -5.94 -4.85 20.55
C GLN A 131 -5.69 -4.46 19.10
N VAL A 132 -5.75 -5.41 18.18
CA VAL A 132 -5.62 -5.19 16.73
C VAL A 132 -6.97 -5.42 16.09
N ILE A 133 -7.60 -4.34 15.69
CA ILE A 133 -8.97 -4.33 15.15
C ILE A 133 -9.05 -3.43 13.92
N GLY A 134 -10.06 -3.62 13.08
CA GLY A 134 -10.24 -2.84 11.86
C GLY A 134 -10.26 -1.32 12.11
N SER A 135 -10.85 -0.88 13.23
CA SER A 135 -10.94 0.55 13.54
C SER A 135 -9.62 1.23 13.90
N ASN A 136 -8.56 0.50 14.21
CA ASN A 136 -7.24 1.05 14.48
C ASN A 136 -6.15 0.57 13.51
N SER A 137 -6.56 -0.06 12.42
CA SER A 137 -5.66 -0.69 11.45
C SER A 137 -6.01 -0.29 10.03
N ILE A 138 -5.00 -0.04 9.20
CA ILE A 138 -5.20 0.07 7.76
C ILE A 138 -5.14 -1.32 7.13
N GLY A 139 -6.18 -1.68 6.38
CA GLY A 139 -6.25 -2.93 5.65
C GLY A 139 -5.62 -2.82 4.26
N VAL A 140 -4.84 -3.85 3.89
CA VAL A 140 -4.27 -4.02 2.56
C VAL A 140 -4.68 -5.37 2.02
N GLU A 141 -5.47 -5.39 0.94
CA GLU A 141 -6.03 -6.58 0.32
C GLU A 141 -5.28 -6.94 -0.96
N PHE A 142 -4.77 -8.15 -1.07
CA PHE A 142 -4.09 -8.64 -2.27
C PHE A 142 -5.00 -9.54 -3.09
N ALA A 143 -5.13 -9.30 -4.40
CA ALA A 143 -5.77 -10.26 -5.29
C ALA A 143 -4.98 -11.57 -5.29
N GLY A 144 -5.65 -12.70 -5.22
CA GLY A 144 -4.96 -14.00 -5.30
C GLY A 144 -5.59 -15.08 -4.44
N ASN A 145 -4.83 -16.14 -4.20
CA ASN A 145 -5.32 -17.38 -3.60
C ASN A 145 -6.47 -17.99 -4.41
N TYR A 146 -6.32 -18.01 -5.75
CA TYR A 146 -7.33 -18.53 -6.65
C TYR A 146 -6.66 -19.23 -7.85
N PRO A 147 -7.16 -20.37 -8.28
CA PRO A 147 -8.23 -21.20 -7.70
C PRO A 147 -7.79 -21.99 -6.46
N ASP A 148 -6.52 -21.94 -6.10
CA ASP A 148 -5.94 -22.63 -4.95
C ASP A 148 -5.60 -21.63 -3.85
N VAL A 149 -6.21 -21.77 -2.67
CA VAL A 149 -6.00 -20.89 -1.51
C VAL A 149 -4.56 -20.93 -0.96
N THR A 150 -3.75 -21.90 -1.33
CA THR A 150 -2.34 -21.99 -0.97
C THR A 150 -1.41 -21.22 -1.93
N ARG A 151 -1.96 -20.68 -3.02
CA ARG A 151 -1.19 -19.94 -4.01
C ARG A 151 -0.68 -18.64 -3.43
N GLY A 152 0.63 -18.47 -3.46
CA GLY A 152 1.30 -17.26 -2.95
C GLY A 152 1.06 -16.01 -3.80
N ALA A 153 1.49 -14.86 -3.29
CA ALA A 153 1.49 -13.61 -4.02
C ALA A 153 2.45 -13.66 -5.22
N THR A 154 2.13 -12.90 -6.27
CA THR A 154 2.99 -12.77 -7.46
C THR A 154 4.25 -11.96 -7.14
N GLU A 155 5.29 -12.08 -7.97
CA GLU A 155 6.50 -11.27 -7.84
C GLU A 155 6.21 -9.77 -7.93
N ALA A 156 5.26 -9.38 -8.78
CA ALA A 156 4.83 -7.99 -8.93
C ALA A 156 4.14 -7.47 -7.66
N GLN A 157 3.29 -8.28 -7.03
CA GLN A 157 2.70 -7.95 -5.74
C GLN A 157 3.75 -7.84 -4.63
N ILE A 158 4.71 -8.75 -4.59
CA ILE A 158 5.82 -8.72 -3.62
C ILE A 158 6.67 -7.45 -3.80
N ALA A 159 7.00 -7.09 -5.05
CA ALA A 159 7.75 -5.87 -5.35
C ALA A 159 6.98 -4.61 -4.90
N ALA A 160 5.70 -4.52 -5.24
CA ALA A 160 4.84 -3.42 -4.81
C ALA A 160 4.71 -3.36 -3.28
N TRP A 161 4.55 -4.50 -2.62
CA TRP A 161 4.42 -4.58 -1.16
C TRP A 161 5.65 -4.06 -0.42
N LYS A 162 6.85 -4.40 -0.88
CA LYS A 162 8.11 -3.92 -0.28
C LYS A 162 8.22 -2.39 -0.25
N VAL A 163 7.65 -1.72 -1.23
CA VAL A 163 7.59 -0.24 -1.28
C VAL A 163 6.41 0.26 -0.45
N LEU A 164 5.23 -0.28 -0.69
CA LEU A 164 3.98 0.16 -0.06
C LEU A 164 4.04 0.10 1.46
N VAL A 165 4.55 -0.99 2.03
CA VAL A 165 4.62 -1.13 3.49
C VAL A 165 5.53 -0.08 4.14
N LYS A 166 6.63 0.29 3.49
CA LYS A 166 7.53 1.36 3.97
C LYS A 166 6.81 2.72 3.94
N VAL A 167 6.10 3.00 2.87
CA VAL A 167 5.32 4.25 2.72
C VAL A 167 4.23 4.35 3.77
N LEU A 168 3.42 3.31 3.95
CA LEU A 168 2.35 3.29 4.95
C LEU A 168 2.89 3.44 6.38
N ARG A 169 3.97 2.73 6.69
CA ARG A 169 4.62 2.84 8.00
C ARG A 169 5.15 4.26 8.26
N ALA A 170 5.82 4.85 7.29
CA ALA A 170 6.34 6.20 7.42
C ALA A 170 5.22 7.24 7.53
N ARG A 171 4.11 7.05 6.80
CA ARG A 171 2.98 7.99 6.81
C ARG A 171 2.23 8.01 8.15
N TYR A 172 2.04 6.85 8.77
CA TYR A 172 1.22 6.69 9.98
C TYR A 172 2.04 6.35 11.23
N ASP A 173 3.36 6.43 11.16
CA ASP A 173 4.27 6.07 12.25
C ASP A 173 4.01 4.66 12.82
N ILE A 174 3.81 3.69 11.91
CA ILE A 174 3.51 2.31 12.28
C ILE A 174 4.81 1.52 12.39
N PRO A 175 5.18 1.02 13.58
CA PRO A 175 6.37 0.19 13.75
C PRO A 175 6.22 -1.16 13.05
N LEU A 176 7.35 -1.78 12.72
CA LEU A 176 7.40 -2.97 11.85
C LEU A 176 6.66 -4.18 12.44
N GLU A 177 6.75 -4.35 13.75
CA GLU A 177 6.08 -5.40 14.51
C GLU A 177 4.55 -5.27 14.52
N ARG A 178 4.02 -4.13 14.08
CA ARG A 178 2.58 -3.89 13.94
C ARG A 178 2.03 -4.11 12.54
N VAL A 179 2.75 -4.86 11.72
CA VAL A 179 2.24 -5.42 10.45
C VAL A 179 1.77 -6.84 10.72
N TYR A 180 0.49 -7.09 10.60
CA TYR A 180 -0.15 -8.35 10.91
C TYR A 180 -0.75 -9.01 9.68
N ALA A 181 -0.77 -10.33 9.67
CA ALA A 181 -1.65 -11.09 8.80
C ALA A 181 -3.06 -11.10 9.37
N HIS A 182 -4.08 -11.16 8.51
CA HIS A 182 -5.46 -11.28 8.98
C HIS A 182 -5.63 -12.52 9.86
N ASP A 183 -5.08 -13.63 9.43
CA ASP A 183 -5.17 -14.89 10.16
C ASP A 183 -4.49 -14.87 11.55
N TRP A 184 -3.59 -13.94 11.79
CA TRP A 184 -2.98 -13.76 13.11
C TRP A 184 -3.87 -13.04 14.12
N ILE A 185 -4.93 -12.39 13.66
CA ILE A 185 -5.86 -11.63 14.50
C ILE A 185 -7.28 -12.20 14.47
N ASP A 186 -7.68 -12.78 13.34
CA ASP A 186 -8.99 -13.41 13.13
C ASP A 186 -8.79 -14.68 12.30
N PHE A 187 -8.81 -15.84 12.93
CA PHE A 187 -8.69 -17.09 12.21
C PHE A 187 -9.87 -17.30 11.25
N LYS A 188 -9.55 -17.58 10.04
CA LYS A 188 -10.55 -17.71 8.98
C LYS A 188 -10.64 -19.12 8.42
N ASP A 189 -9.52 -19.76 8.18
CA ASP A 189 -9.47 -21.01 7.46
C ASP A 189 -8.26 -21.87 7.87
N ALA A 190 -8.51 -23.16 8.19
CA ALA A 190 -7.45 -24.11 8.55
C ALA A 190 -6.59 -24.54 7.36
N ARG A 191 -7.02 -24.29 6.11
CA ARG A 191 -6.31 -24.72 4.90
C ARG A 191 -5.09 -23.85 4.61
N TYR A 192 -5.09 -22.59 5.03
CA TYR A 192 -4.01 -21.64 4.77
C TYR A 192 -4.02 -20.49 5.79
N CYS A 193 -2.95 -19.72 5.79
CA CYS A 193 -2.84 -18.56 6.64
C CYS A 193 -2.97 -17.27 5.81
N GLU A 194 -4.13 -16.61 5.87
CA GLU A 194 -4.42 -15.41 5.10
C GLU A 194 -3.46 -14.27 5.48
N GLY A 195 -2.68 -13.79 4.50
CA GLY A 195 -1.75 -12.68 4.65
C GLY A 195 -0.40 -13.03 5.29
N CYS A 196 -0.21 -14.25 5.82
CA CYS A 196 0.96 -14.60 6.61
C CYS A 196 2.29 -14.44 5.88
N ALA A 197 2.37 -14.90 4.63
CA ALA A 197 3.61 -14.80 3.85
C ALA A 197 4.02 -13.33 3.62
N LEU A 198 3.06 -12.46 3.32
CA LEU A 198 3.30 -11.03 3.07
C LEU A 198 3.60 -10.27 4.36
N ALA A 199 2.89 -10.55 5.46
CA ALA A 199 3.18 -9.94 6.74
C ALA A 199 4.56 -10.36 7.27
N THR A 200 4.92 -11.65 7.13
CA THR A 200 6.24 -12.16 7.48
C THR A 200 7.33 -11.51 6.62
N LEU A 201 7.12 -11.42 5.31
CA LEU A 201 8.06 -10.75 4.40
C LEU A 201 8.30 -9.28 4.81
N ALA A 202 7.24 -8.56 5.17
CA ALA A 202 7.38 -7.19 5.65
C ALA A 202 8.25 -7.12 6.90
N ARG A 203 8.00 -7.97 7.89
CA ARG A 203 8.75 -7.99 9.16
C ARG A 203 10.21 -8.43 9.02
N GLN A 204 10.52 -9.25 8.01
CA GLN A 204 11.90 -9.68 7.72
C GLN A 204 12.69 -8.65 6.91
N GLY A 205 12.00 -7.81 6.19
CA GLY A 205 12.62 -6.88 5.24
C GLY A 205 13.21 -5.62 5.87
N GLY A 206 13.43 -5.53 7.21
CA GLY A 206 14.10 -4.44 7.93
C GLY A 206 14.11 -3.04 7.26
N PRO A 207 14.47 -1.95 7.91
CA PRO A 207 14.48 -0.62 7.32
C PRO A 207 15.37 -0.52 6.07
#